data_640801c3c66a9d82eebf1009867dbe95
#
_entry.id   640801c3c66a9d82eebf1009867dbe95
#
_cell.length_a   1.000
_cell.length_b   1.000
_cell.length_c   1.000
_cell.angle_alpha   90.00
_cell.angle_beta   90.00
_cell.angle_gamma   90.00
#
_symmetry.space_group_name_H-M   'P 1'
#
loop_
_entity.id
_entity.type
_entity.pdbx_description
1 polymer ?
#
loop_
_entity_poly.entity_id
_entity_poly.type
_entity_poly.pdbx_seq_one_letter_code
_entity_poly.pdbx_strand_id
1 'polypeptide(L)'
;YELAQAVKDGFLVDFLSVESEVKFMKKGITYDELSDEEREAYENTFEDENGNLPASIDASALNSWLFNKDTIRQVLNVVMQNALKIDYGSKIGKTIIFAKSHDHAEEILKVFNQEYPHLSGYAMVIDNQLKYAQSAIDEFSDPKKLPQIAISVDMLDTGIDVPEVLNLVFFKKVLSKAKFWQMIGRGTRLCPGLLDGEDKKKFYIFDFCGNFEFFRMNKGNATPNMIAVQGAIFGLQFEIAYKLQDMQFQTEEMQAFRASLVEHMASQVQKLNRDNFAVKQHLKYAELYADKNSYNALTYADTVSYTHLTLPTT
;
A
#
# COMPACT_ATOMS: atom_id res chain seq x y z
N TYR A 1 2.35 -27.18 -12.85
CA TYR A 1 2.94 -26.02 -13.58
C TYR A 1 3.17 -24.93 -12.57
N GLU A 2 4.42 -24.60 -12.30
CA GLU A 2 4.78 -23.64 -11.26
C GLU A 2 4.60 -22.19 -11.74
N LEU A 3 4.25 -21.25 -10.81
CA LEU A 3 4.03 -19.84 -11.12
C LEU A 3 5.22 -19.23 -11.87
N ALA A 4 6.45 -19.49 -11.40
CA ALA A 4 7.66 -18.97 -12.03
C ALA A 4 7.81 -19.39 -13.50
N GLN A 5 7.43 -20.62 -13.85
CA GLN A 5 7.45 -21.08 -15.23
C GLN A 5 6.34 -20.42 -16.05
N ALA A 6 5.13 -20.29 -15.48
CA ALA A 6 4.02 -19.62 -16.16
C ALA A 6 4.27 -18.13 -16.42
N VAL A 7 4.96 -17.46 -15.50
CA VAL A 7 5.43 -16.08 -15.69
C VAL A 7 6.49 -16.00 -16.78
N LYS A 8 7.47 -16.90 -16.78
CA LYS A 8 8.51 -16.96 -17.82
C LYS A 8 7.95 -17.22 -19.22
N ASP A 9 6.91 -18.06 -19.29
CA ASP A 9 6.22 -18.39 -20.54
C ASP A 9 5.21 -17.31 -20.98
N GLY A 10 5.04 -16.23 -20.18
CA GLY A 10 4.19 -15.10 -20.51
C GLY A 10 2.68 -15.35 -20.32
N PHE A 11 2.29 -16.37 -19.58
CA PHE A 11 0.87 -16.67 -19.28
C PHE A 11 0.35 -15.99 -18.01
N LEU A 12 1.24 -15.63 -17.09
CA LEU A 12 0.90 -15.01 -15.82
C LEU A 12 1.83 -13.83 -15.51
N VAL A 13 1.38 -12.95 -14.63
CA VAL A 13 2.13 -11.79 -14.13
C VAL A 13 2.78 -12.15 -12.80
N ASP A 14 4.01 -11.70 -12.59
CA ASP A 14 4.74 -11.85 -11.34
C ASP A 14 4.27 -10.85 -10.28
N PHE A 15 4.61 -11.10 -9.03
CA PHE A 15 4.26 -10.22 -7.91
C PHE A 15 5.51 -9.64 -7.22
N LEU A 16 5.29 -8.50 -6.57
CA LEU A 16 6.23 -7.94 -5.59
C LEU A 16 5.55 -7.88 -4.23
N SER A 17 6.19 -8.45 -3.22
CA SER A 17 5.69 -8.31 -1.85
C SER A 17 6.15 -6.99 -1.26
N VAL A 18 5.18 -6.24 -0.72
CA VAL A 18 5.42 -5.02 0.04
C VAL A 18 5.51 -5.41 1.51
N GLU A 19 6.71 -5.34 2.08
CA GLU A 19 6.88 -5.55 3.51
C GLU A 19 6.56 -4.26 4.25
N SER A 20 5.61 -4.32 5.16
CA SER A 20 5.35 -3.27 6.13
C SER A 20 5.48 -3.83 7.53
N GLU A 21 6.35 -3.22 8.31
CA GLU A 21 6.42 -3.50 9.74
C GLU A 21 5.31 -2.74 10.45
N VAL A 22 4.13 -3.32 10.57
CA VAL A 22 3.19 -2.88 11.59
C VAL A 22 3.79 -3.30 12.93
N LYS A 23 4.18 -2.32 13.73
CA LYS A 23 4.99 -2.48 14.96
C LYS A 23 4.48 -3.56 15.92
N PHE A 24 3.16 -3.73 15.98
CA PHE A 24 2.49 -4.69 16.85
C PHE A 24 2.73 -6.16 16.46
N MET A 25 2.87 -6.47 15.18
CA MET A 25 2.92 -7.86 14.73
C MET A 25 4.24 -8.58 14.98
N LYS A 26 5.34 -7.85 15.24
CA LYS A 26 6.67 -8.46 15.49
C LYS A 26 7.04 -8.57 16.96
N LYS A 27 6.53 -7.69 17.83
CA LYS A 27 6.97 -7.61 19.23
C LYS A 27 6.00 -8.18 20.25
N GLY A 28 4.79 -8.55 19.86
CA GLY A 28 3.73 -8.80 20.82
C GLY A 28 3.16 -7.48 21.39
N ILE A 29 2.31 -7.56 22.40
CA ILE A 29 1.70 -6.41 23.06
C ILE A 29 2.12 -6.46 24.54
N THR A 30 2.59 -5.33 25.03
CA THR A 30 2.83 -5.10 26.46
C THR A 30 1.77 -4.13 26.95
N TYR A 31 1.00 -4.51 27.96
CA TYR A 31 -0.14 -3.72 28.47
C TYR A 31 0.25 -2.28 28.81
N ASP A 32 1.44 -2.07 29.42
CA ASP A 32 1.93 -0.75 29.83
C ASP A 32 2.25 0.19 28.65
N GLU A 33 2.44 -0.35 27.45
CA GLU A 33 2.75 0.43 26.24
C GLU A 33 1.48 0.89 25.48
N LEU A 34 0.28 0.47 25.94
CA LEU A 34 -1.01 0.76 25.30
C LEU A 34 -1.56 2.13 25.70
N SER A 35 -2.23 2.81 24.79
CA SER A 35 -3.07 3.97 25.09
C SER A 35 -4.34 3.56 25.88
N ASP A 36 -5.03 4.53 26.45
CA ASP A 36 -6.22 4.24 27.27
C ASP A 36 -7.33 3.53 26.48
N GLU A 37 -7.55 3.91 25.20
CA GLU A 37 -8.52 3.25 24.32
C GLU A 37 -8.09 1.82 23.95
N GLU A 38 -6.80 1.61 23.77
CA GLU A 38 -6.22 0.30 23.48
C GLU A 38 -6.26 -0.63 24.69
N ARG A 39 -6.11 -0.09 25.90
CA ARG A 39 -6.25 -0.85 27.15
C ARG A 39 -7.65 -1.36 27.34
N GLU A 40 -8.67 -0.53 27.12
CA GLU A 40 -10.06 -0.96 27.21
C GLU A 40 -10.37 -2.10 26.23
N ALA A 41 -9.87 -2.01 24.99
CA ALA A 41 -10.02 -3.09 24.00
C ALA A 41 -9.23 -4.36 24.39
N TYR A 42 -8.05 -4.19 25.00
CA TYR A 42 -7.22 -5.29 25.51
C TYR A 42 -7.92 -6.02 26.67
N GLU A 43 -8.44 -5.28 27.65
CA GLU A 43 -9.19 -5.79 28.78
C GLU A 43 -10.40 -6.61 28.33
N ASN A 44 -11.24 -6.02 27.48
CA ASN A 44 -12.41 -6.68 26.93
C ASN A 44 -12.10 -7.97 26.12
N THR A 45 -10.87 -8.10 25.62
CA THR A 45 -10.48 -9.24 24.76
C THR A 45 -9.76 -10.34 25.52
N PHE A 46 -8.97 -10.00 26.55
CA PHE A 46 -8.01 -10.88 27.18
C PHE A 46 -8.22 -11.06 28.70
N GLU A 47 -9.18 -10.35 29.29
CA GLU A 47 -9.57 -10.59 30.70
C GLU A 47 -10.14 -12.02 30.85
N ASP A 48 -9.60 -12.77 31.80
CA ASP A 48 -10.12 -14.10 32.12
C ASP A 48 -11.38 -14.03 33.01
N GLU A 49 -12.01 -15.16 33.23
CA GLU A 49 -13.22 -15.26 34.08
C GLU A 49 -13.00 -14.80 35.52
N ASN A 50 -11.75 -14.60 35.95
CA ASN A 50 -11.36 -14.14 37.29
C ASN A 50 -10.89 -12.67 37.29
N GLY A 51 -10.95 -11.95 36.15
CA GLY A 51 -10.53 -10.58 36.04
C GLY A 51 -9.02 -10.38 35.92
N ASN A 52 -8.27 -11.43 35.55
CA ASN A 52 -6.83 -11.31 35.35
C ASN A 52 -6.50 -10.97 33.90
N LEU A 53 -5.57 -10.06 33.74
CA LEU A 53 -5.04 -9.64 32.44
C LEU A 53 -3.59 -10.13 32.28
N PRO A 54 -3.21 -10.70 31.13
CA PRO A 54 -1.82 -11.00 30.86
C PRO A 54 -1.03 -9.69 30.66
N ALA A 55 0.13 -9.58 31.29
CA ALA A 55 1.00 -8.39 31.16
C ALA A 55 1.58 -8.24 29.75
N SER A 56 1.65 -9.32 29.00
CA SER A 56 2.10 -9.32 27.61
C SER A 56 1.48 -10.49 26.84
N ILE A 57 1.31 -10.31 25.54
CA ILE A 57 0.79 -11.33 24.61
C ILE A 57 1.83 -11.58 23.53
N ASP A 58 2.06 -12.83 23.19
CA ASP A 58 2.95 -13.19 22.10
C ASP A 58 2.33 -12.87 20.72
N ALA A 59 3.16 -12.88 19.67
CA ALA A 59 2.73 -12.54 18.34
C ALA A 59 1.65 -13.51 17.77
N SER A 60 1.50 -14.72 18.31
CA SER A 60 0.50 -15.69 17.87
C SER A 60 -0.90 -15.38 18.38
N ALA A 61 -1.01 -14.77 19.55
CA ALA A 61 -2.27 -14.32 20.16
C ALA A 61 -2.80 -13.01 19.54
N LEU A 62 -1.95 -12.28 18.82
CA LEU A 62 -2.28 -10.97 18.23
C LEU A 62 -3.35 -11.00 17.13
N ASN A 63 -3.77 -12.17 16.66
CA ASN A 63 -4.87 -12.26 15.70
C ASN A 63 -6.18 -11.59 16.20
N SER A 64 -6.35 -11.47 17.51
CA SER A 64 -7.50 -10.77 18.11
C SER A 64 -7.37 -9.25 18.01
N TRP A 65 -6.15 -8.73 17.96
CA TRP A 65 -5.85 -7.29 17.89
C TRP A 65 -5.89 -6.72 16.48
N LEU A 66 -6.06 -7.54 15.46
CA LEU A 66 -6.31 -7.05 14.10
C LEU A 66 -7.58 -6.19 14.01
N PHE A 67 -8.45 -6.23 15.04
CA PHE A 67 -9.62 -5.37 15.17
C PHE A 67 -9.34 -3.99 15.78
N ASN A 68 -8.11 -3.72 16.25
CA ASN A 68 -7.75 -2.40 16.76
C ASN A 68 -7.80 -1.36 15.63
N LYS A 69 -8.55 -0.27 15.86
CA LYS A 69 -8.77 0.79 14.86
C LYS A 69 -7.48 1.45 14.40
N ASP A 70 -6.51 1.63 15.29
CA ASP A 70 -5.23 2.25 14.93
C ASP A 70 -4.38 1.31 14.08
N THR A 71 -4.41 0.00 14.33
CA THR A 71 -3.80 -1.00 13.45
C THR A 71 -4.44 -0.97 12.07
N ILE A 72 -5.78 -0.97 12.00
CA ILE A 72 -6.51 -0.91 10.73
C ILE A 72 -6.19 0.39 9.99
N ARG A 73 -6.16 1.53 10.69
CA ARG A 73 -5.78 2.84 10.12
C ARG A 73 -4.38 2.81 9.53
N GLN A 74 -3.40 2.26 10.25
CA GLN A 74 -2.03 2.14 9.77
C GLN A 74 -1.92 1.24 8.54
N VAL A 75 -2.60 0.09 8.54
CA VAL A 75 -2.67 -0.83 7.39
C VAL A 75 -3.27 -0.12 6.17
N LEU A 76 -4.41 0.55 6.33
CA LEU A 76 -5.05 1.30 5.25
C LEU A 76 -4.16 2.41 4.73
N ASN A 77 -3.49 3.16 5.59
CA ASN A 77 -2.55 4.21 5.18
C ASN A 77 -1.40 3.65 4.36
N VAL A 78 -0.79 2.54 4.80
CA VAL A 78 0.28 1.87 4.05
C VAL A 78 -0.22 1.43 2.68
N VAL A 79 -1.39 0.80 2.60
CA VAL A 79 -1.97 0.35 1.33
C VAL A 79 -2.27 1.54 0.42
N MET A 80 -2.97 2.56 0.89
CA MET A 80 -3.37 3.71 0.06
C MET A 80 -2.17 4.52 -0.45
N GLN A 81 -1.08 4.56 0.30
CA GLN A 81 0.14 5.25 -0.10
C GLN A 81 0.98 4.45 -1.10
N ASN A 82 1.10 3.13 -0.92
CA ASN A 82 2.09 2.31 -1.61
C ASN A 82 1.50 1.37 -2.68
N ALA A 83 0.17 1.24 -2.76
CA ALA A 83 -0.47 0.38 -3.75
C ALA A 83 -0.23 0.86 -5.19
N LEU A 84 -0.22 -0.08 -6.13
CA LEU A 84 -0.21 0.25 -7.55
C LEU A 84 -1.47 1.03 -7.90
N LYS A 85 -1.28 2.09 -8.66
CA LYS A 85 -2.32 3.04 -9.08
C LYS A 85 -2.51 3.01 -10.59
N ILE A 86 -3.68 3.42 -11.01
CA ILE A 86 -4.11 3.62 -12.40
C ILE A 86 -4.52 5.07 -12.61
N ASP A 87 -4.97 5.43 -13.80
CA ASP A 87 -5.42 6.77 -14.16
C ASP A 87 -4.36 7.84 -13.79
N TYR A 88 -3.12 7.61 -14.23
CA TYR A 88 -1.96 8.48 -13.98
C TYR A 88 -1.70 8.71 -12.48
N GLY A 89 -1.92 7.69 -11.66
CA GLY A 89 -1.67 7.74 -10.21
C GLY A 89 -2.80 8.34 -9.38
N SER A 90 -3.90 8.77 -10.00
CA SER A 90 -5.03 9.39 -9.31
C SER A 90 -5.93 8.39 -8.58
N LYS A 91 -5.90 7.12 -9.00
CA LYS A 91 -6.80 6.08 -8.51
C LYS A 91 -6.02 4.82 -8.14
N ILE A 92 -6.32 4.25 -6.97
CA ILE A 92 -5.75 2.93 -6.61
C ILE A 92 -6.26 1.88 -7.60
N GLY A 93 -5.39 0.96 -8.03
CA GLY A 93 -5.81 -0.19 -8.83
C GLY A 93 -6.76 -1.10 -8.06
N LYS A 94 -7.53 -1.95 -8.75
CA LYS A 94 -8.43 -2.91 -8.09
C LYS A 94 -7.65 -3.67 -7.01
N THR A 95 -8.16 -3.64 -5.80
CA THR A 95 -7.49 -4.13 -4.59
C THR A 95 -8.39 -5.12 -3.87
N ILE A 96 -7.85 -6.25 -3.43
CA ILE A 96 -8.56 -7.19 -2.57
C ILE A 96 -7.89 -7.18 -1.20
N ILE A 97 -8.65 -6.89 -0.14
CA ILE A 97 -8.22 -7.01 1.25
C ILE A 97 -8.84 -8.28 1.83
N PHE A 98 -8.00 -9.24 2.18
CA PHE A 98 -8.43 -10.48 2.82
C PHE A 98 -8.51 -10.29 4.33
N ALA A 99 -9.74 -10.24 4.84
CA ALA A 99 -10.05 -10.07 6.25
C ALA A 99 -10.21 -11.43 6.98
N LYS A 100 -10.05 -11.42 8.30
CA LYS A 100 -10.14 -12.62 9.15
C LYS A 100 -11.59 -13.14 9.28
N SER A 101 -12.55 -12.23 9.43
CA SER A 101 -13.97 -12.52 9.64
C SER A 101 -14.83 -11.41 9.07
N HIS A 102 -16.15 -11.63 9.02
CA HIS A 102 -17.12 -10.61 8.64
C HIS A 102 -16.99 -9.34 9.50
N ASP A 103 -16.97 -9.49 10.82
CA ASP A 103 -16.83 -8.35 11.73
C ASP A 103 -15.54 -7.57 11.49
N HIS A 104 -14.43 -8.27 11.20
CA HIS A 104 -13.18 -7.63 10.83
C HIS A 104 -13.31 -6.86 9.50
N ALA A 105 -13.97 -7.43 8.50
CA ALA A 105 -14.20 -6.76 7.23
C ALA A 105 -15.05 -5.49 7.39
N GLU A 106 -16.10 -5.56 8.21
CA GLU A 106 -16.95 -4.39 8.53
C GLU A 106 -16.18 -3.31 9.30
N GLU A 107 -15.33 -3.68 10.25
CA GLU A 107 -14.51 -2.69 10.97
C GLU A 107 -13.48 -2.04 10.04
N ILE A 108 -12.85 -2.80 9.13
CA ILE A 108 -11.96 -2.24 8.10
C ILE A 108 -12.73 -1.23 7.22
N LEU A 109 -13.93 -1.58 6.76
CA LEU A 109 -14.77 -0.68 5.95
C LEU A 109 -15.14 0.59 6.71
N LYS A 110 -15.51 0.45 7.98
CA LYS A 110 -15.88 1.58 8.83
C LYS A 110 -14.71 2.53 9.04
N VAL A 111 -13.51 2.01 9.36
CA VAL A 111 -12.30 2.83 9.50
C VAL A 111 -11.94 3.47 8.15
N PHE A 112 -12.05 2.75 7.03
CA PHE A 112 -11.82 3.31 5.71
C PHE A 112 -12.72 4.52 5.43
N ASN A 113 -14.02 4.40 5.69
CA ASN A 113 -14.98 5.49 5.47
C ASN A 113 -14.74 6.69 6.40
N GLN A 114 -14.19 6.47 7.60
CA GLN A 114 -13.80 7.54 8.52
C GLN A 114 -12.54 8.29 8.07
N GLU A 115 -11.51 7.56 7.61
CA GLU A 115 -10.24 8.14 7.19
C GLU A 115 -10.32 8.76 5.77
N TYR A 116 -11.18 8.21 4.91
CA TYR A 116 -11.33 8.63 3.50
C TYR A 116 -12.79 8.99 3.15
N PRO A 117 -13.43 9.95 3.86
CA PRO A 117 -14.85 10.27 3.65
C PRO A 117 -15.18 10.78 2.24
N HIS A 118 -14.18 11.30 1.53
CA HIS A 118 -14.30 11.75 0.14
C HIS A 118 -14.32 10.59 -0.88
N LEU A 119 -14.02 9.36 -0.47
CA LEU A 119 -14.02 8.16 -1.29
C LEU A 119 -15.25 7.27 -1.02
N SER A 120 -16.43 7.87 -0.96
CA SER A 120 -17.69 7.12 -0.72
C SER A 120 -17.93 6.03 -1.77
N GLY A 121 -18.24 4.81 -1.32
CA GLY A 121 -18.44 3.64 -2.18
C GLY A 121 -17.16 3.04 -2.79
N TYR A 122 -15.99 3.58 -2.43
CA TYR A 122 -14.72 3.14 -2.97
C TYR A 122 -14.28 1.77 -2.44
N ALA A 123 -14.65 1.45 -1.20
CA ALA A 123 -14.47 0.17 -0.56
C ALA A 123 -15.83 -0.48 -0.25
N MET A 124 -15.90 -1.80 -0.33
CA MET A 124 -17.09 -2.60 -0.03
C MET A 124 -16.69 -3.95 0.56
N VAL A 125 -17.47 -4.42 1.54
CA VAL A 125 -17.36 -5.80 2.02
C VAL A 125 -18.06 -6.72 1.03
N ILE A 126 -17.35 -7.74 0.56
CA ILE A 126 -17.86 -8.76 -0.35
C ILE A 126 -17.60 -10.14 0.30
N ASP A 127 -18.59 -10.66 0.95
CA ASP A 127 -18.56 -11.96 1.60
C ASP A 127 -19.88 -12.73 1.47
N ASN A 128 -19.95 -13.92 2.05
CA ASN A 128 -21.11 -14.79 1.97
C ASN A 128 -22.35 -14.31 2.76
N GLN A 129 -22.22 -13.28 3.59
CA GLN A 129 -23.33 -12.69 4.33
C GLN A 129 -24.03 -11.59 3.52
N LEU A 130 -23.40 -11.12 2.44
CA LEU A 130 -23.99 -10.12 1.58
C LEU A 130 -25.15 -10.69 0.76
N LYS A 131 -26.36 -10.11 0.89
CA LYS A 131 -27.59 -10.59 0.25
C LYS A 131 -27.52 -10.68 -1.29
N TYR A 132 -26.69 -9.84 -1.92
CA TYR A 132 -26.48 -9.78 -3.37
C TYR A 132 -24.97 -9.88 -3.69
N ALA A 133 -24.30 -10.83 -3.09
CA ALA A 133 -22.86 -10.99 -3.23
C ALA A 133 -22.40 -11.14 -4.69
N GLN A 134 -23.15 -11.85 -5.53
CA GLN A 134 -22.81 -12.00 -6.94
C GLN A 134 -22.86 -10.65 -7.68
N SER A 135 -23.86 -9.81 -7.42
CA SER A 135 -23.93 -8.48 -8.04
C SER A 135 -22.74 -7.59 -7.60
N ALA A 136 -22.33 -7.70 -6.34
CA ALA A 136 -21.15 -6.96 -5.85
C ALA A 136 -19.84 -7.47 -6.49
N ILE A 137 -19.72 -8.77 -6.74
CA ILE A 137 -18.60 -9.36 -7.49
C ILE A 137 -18.61 -8.86 -8.94
N ASP A 138 -19.76 -8.84 -9.59
CA ASP A 138 -19.90 -8.37 -10.97
C ASP A 138 -19.54 -6.87 -11.08
N GLU A 139 -19.97 -6.05 -10.10
CA GLU A 139 -19.58 -4.64 -10.04
C GLU A 139 -18.08 -4.47 -9.78
N PHE A 140 -17.50 -5.24 -8.85
CA PHE A 140 -16.07 -5.21 -8.62
C PHE A 140 -15.27 -5.67 -9.84
N SER A 141 -15.81 -6.60 -10.61
CA SER A 141 -15.19 -7.13 -11.83
C SER A 141 -15.26 -6.17 -13.03
N ASP A 142 -16.12 -5.15 -12.96
CA ASP A 142 -16.19 -4.13 -14.01
C ASP A 142 -15.09 -3.07 -13.77
N PRO A 143 -14.14 -2.88 -14.72
CA PRO A 143 -13.03 -1.94 -14.54
C PRO A 143 -13.47 -0.48 -14.40
N LYS A 144 -14.69 -0.15 -14.86
CA LYS A 144 -15.23 1.22 -14.85
C LYS A 144 -16.10 1.52 -13.63
N LYS A 145 -16.44 0.49 -12.84
CA LYS A 145 -17.33 0.64 -11.68
C LYS A 145 -16.58 0.61 -10.35
N LEU A 146 -17.20 1.18 -9.33
CA LEU A 146 -16.87 0.94 -7.95
C LEU A 146 -17.49 -0.41 -7.51
N PRO A 147 -16.96 -1.05 -6.49
CA PRO A 147 -15.88 -0.59 -5.62
C PRO A 147 -14.49 -0.76 -6.26
N GLN A 148 -13.53 0.03 -5.77
CA GLN A 148 -12.12 -0.12 -6.13
C GLN A 148 -11.40 -1.07 -5.19
N ILE A 149 -11.88 -1.16 -3.95
CA ILE A 149 -11.37 -2.03 -2.91
C ILE A 149 -12.48 -3.01 -2.49
N ALA A 150 -12.24 -4.30 -2.68
CA ALA A 150 -13.08 -5.37 -2.15
C ALA A 150 -12.47 -5.91 -0.85
N ILE A 151 -13.23 -5.86 0.25
CA ILE A 151 -12.82 -6.44 1.54
C ILE A 151 -13.54 -7.77 1.66
N SER A 152 -12.79 -8.88 1.66
CA SER A 152 -13.39 -10.22 1.60
C SER A 152 -12.83 -11.13 2.68
N VAL A 153 -13.66 -12.03 3.17
CA VAL A 153 -13.26 -13.05 4.15
C VAL A 153 -12.74 -14.31 3.44
N ASP A 154 -13.58 -14.98 2.65
CA ASP A 154 -13.25 -16.21 1.92
C ASP A 154 -13.82 -16.24 0.49
N MET A 155 -14.76 -15.37 0.17
CA MET A 155 -15.53 -15.44 -1.07
C MET A 155 -14.70 -15.12 -2.32
N LEU A 156 -13.73 -14.21 -2.21
CA LEU A 156 -12.83 -13.84 -3.29
C LEU A 156 -11.53 -14.68 -3.31
N ASP A 157 -11.38 -15.62 -2.38
CA ASP A 157 -10.22 -16.52 -2.35
C ASP A 157 -10.22 -17.44 -3.58
N THR A 158 -11.43 -17.82 -4.06
CA THR A 158 -11.66 -18.70 -5.22
C THR A 158 -12.76 -18.14 -6.13
N GLY A 159 -12.80 -18.57 -7.37
CA GLY A 159 -13.99 -18.42 -8.25
C GLY A 159 -14.17 -17.07 -8.94
N ILE A 160 -13.35 -16.04 -8.70
CA ILE A 160 -13.42 -14.78 -9.44
C ILE A 160 -12.30 -14.67 -10.48
N ASP A 161 -12.61 -14.02 -11.59
CA ASP A 161 -11.64 -13.67 -12.62
C ASP A 161 -11.70 -12.17 -12.89
N VAL A 162 -10.82 -11.41 -12.24
CA VAL A 162 -10.71 -9.96 -12.36
C VAL A 162 -9.28 -9.62 -12.75
N PRO A 163 -8.98 -9.52 -14.05
CA PRO A 163 -7.62 -9.24 -14.54
C PRO A 163 -7.03 -7.92 -14.01
N GLU A 164 -7.88 -6.95 -13.70
CA GLU A 164 -7.52 -5.61 -13.21
C GLU A 164 -7.01 -5.58 -11.78
N VAL A 165 -7.04 -6.70 -11.04
CA VAL A 165 -6.49 -6.74 -9.67
C VAL A 165 -5.00 -6.46 -9.68
N LEU A 166 -4.61 -5.35 -9.07
CA LEU A 166 -3.23 -4.88 -8.96
C LEU A 166 -2.66 -5.03 -7.56
N ASN A 167 -3.50 -5.13 -6.53
CA ASN A 167 -3.04 -5.18 -5.16
C ASN A 167 -3.80 -6.24 -4.37
N LEU A 168 -3.06 -7.07 -3.65
CA LEU A 168 -3.59 -8.04 -2.69
C LEU A 168 -3.09 -7.68 -1.29
N VAL A 169 -3.99 -7.65 -0.33
CA VAL A 169 -3.68 -7.29 1.06
C VAL A 169 -4.07 -8.44 1.96
N PHE A 170 -3.08 -9.10 2.54
CA PHE A 170 -3.29 -10.18 3.51
C PHE A 170 -3.35 -9.58 4.92
N PHE A 171 -4.56 -9.32 5.38
CA PHE A 171 -4.85 -8.84 6.73
C PHE A 171 -5.46 -9.95 7.57
N LYS A 172 -5.07 -11.18 7.26
CA LYS A 172 -5.36 -12.40 8.03
C LYS A 172 -4.20 -13.40 7.94
N LYS A 173 -4.08 -14.27 8.93
CA LYS A 173 -3.21 -15.43 8.84
C LYS A 173 -3.86 -16.50 7.98
N VAL A 174 -3.15 -17.00 6.99
CA VAL A 174 -3.55 -18.12 6.14
C VAL A 174 -2.83 -19.37 6.64
N LEU A 175 -3.56 -20.44 6.90
CA LEU A 175 -2.99 -21.67 7.45
C LEU A 175 -2.74 -22.75 6.40
N SER A 176 -3.33 -22.63 5.20
CA SER A 176 -3.14 -23.56 4.10
C SER A 176 -2.30 -22.93 2.99
N LYS A 177 -1.18 -23.58 2.64
CA LYS A 177 -0.31 -23.14 1.55
C LYS A 177 -1.04 -23.15 0.20
N ALA A 178 -1.90 -24.15 -0.04
CA ALA A 178 -2.70 -24.21 -1.25
C ALA A 178 -3.68 -23.02 -1.34
N LYS A 179 -4.36 -22.70 -0.23
CA LYS A 179 -5.25 -21.53 -0.15
C LYS A 179 -4.48 -20.22 -0.36
N PHE A 180 -3.29 -20.10 0.24
CA PHE A 180 -2.45 -18.91 0.05
C PHE A 180 -2.09 -18.70 -1.43
N TRP A 181 -1.71 -19.79 -2.13
CA TRP A 181 -1.43 -19.72 -3.57
C TRP A 181 -2.67 -19.39 -4.42
N GLN A 182 -3.84 -19.89 -4.06
CA GLN A 182 -5.11 -19.56 -4.73
C GLN A 182 -5.43 -18.07 -4.60
N MET A 183 -5.20 -17.50 -3.41
CA MET A 183 -5.39 -16.08 -3.14
C MET A 183 -4.37 -15.23 -3.93
N ILE A 184 -3.08 -15.60 -3.94
CA ILE A 184 -2.06 -14.96 -4.79
C ILE A 184 -2.47 -15.00 -6.26
N GLY A 185 -3.05 -16.12 -6.71
CA GLY A 185 -3.55 -16.30 -8.07
C GLY A 185 -4.59 -15.27 -8.53
N ARG A 186 -5.22 -14.54 -7.60
CA ARG A 186 -6.16 -13.45 -7.98
C ARG A 186 -5.46 -12.26 -8.64
N GLY A 187 -4.19 -12.06 -8.37
CA GLY A 187 -3.40 -10.99 -8.97
C GLY A 187 -2.63 -11.38 -10.23
N THR A 188 -2.50 -12.67 -10.54
CA THR A 188 -1.58 -13.15 -11.59
C THR A 188 -2.08 -12.98 -13.03
N ARG A 189 -3.33 -12.57 -13.25
CA ARG A 189 -3.92 -12.44 -14.58
C ARG A 189 -3.26 -11.35 -15.40
N LEU A 190 -3.04 -11.61 -16.68
CA LEU A 190 -2.65 -10.60 -17.66
C LEU A 190 -3.78 -9.59 -17.85
N CYS A 191 -3.43 -8.33 -18.00
CA CYS A 191 -4.39 -7.26 -18.31
C CYS A 191 -3.72 -6.25 -19.25
N PRO A 192 -3.94 -6.38 -20.56
CA PRO A 192 -3.38 -5.46 -21.55
C PRO A 192 -3.92 -4.04 -21.36
N GLY A 193 -3.06 -3.04 -21.47
CA GLY A 193 -3.42 -1.63 -21.46
C GLY A 193 -3.91 -1.09 -20.10
N LEU A 194 -3.80 -1.84 -19.02
CA LEU A 194 -4.34 -1.46 -17.70
C LEU A 194 -3.67 -0.22 -17.11
N LEU A 195 -2.37 -0.07 -17.32
CA LEU A 195 -1.56 1.00 -16.75
C LEU A 195 -1.38 2.11 -17.78
N ASP A 196 -2.43 2.90 -17.98
CA ASP A 196 -2.42 4.08 -18.87
C ASP A 196 -2.00 3.76 -20.30
N GLY A 197 -2.48 2.61 -20.81
CA GLY A 197 -2.17 2.08 -22.14
C GLY A 197 -1.06 1.04 -22.15
N GLU A 198 -0.34 0.84 -21.04
CA GLU A 198 0.62 -0.24 -20.90
C GLU A 198 0.02 -1.47 -20.21
N ASP A 199 0.60 -2.63 -20.52
CA ASP A 199 0.16 -3.90 -19.98
C ASP A 199 0.54 -4.03 -18.51
N LYS A 200 -0.29 -4.73 -17.74
CA LYS A 200 0.02 -5.15 -16.40
C LYS A 200 1.21 -6.09 -16.41
N LYS A 201 2.35 -5.64 -15.85
CA LYS A 201 3.61 -6.41 -15.77
C LYS A 201 3.84 -7.07 -14.41
N LYS A 202 3.18 -6.57 -13.37
CA LYS A 202 3.28 -7.05 -11.98
C LYS A 202 2.08 -6.61 -11.17
N PHE A 203 1.92 -7.22 -10.00
CA PHE A 203 0.98 -6.79 -8.97
C PHE A 203 1.66 -6.78 -7.61
N TYR A 204 1.06 -6.10 -6.63
CA TYR A 204 1.62 -5.97 -5.29
C TYR A 204 0.89 -6.85 -4.29
N ILE A 205 1.65 -7.41 -3.35
CA ILE A 205 1.13 -8.15 -2.21
C ILE A 205 1.60 -7.46 -0.93
N PHE A 206 0.66 -7.04 -0.11
CA PHE A 206 0.87 -6.51 1.23
C PHE A 206 0.57 -7.63 2.23
N ASP A 207 1.59 -8.15 2.90
CA ASP A 207 1.42 -9.23 3.89
C ASP A 207 1.66 -8.68 5.31
N PHE A 208 0.59 -8.33 5.99
CA PHE A 208 0.63 -7.84 7.36
C PHE A 208 0.67 -8.95 8.42
N CYS A 209 0.46 -10.20 8.02
CA CYS A 209 0.38 -11.35 8.92
C CYS A 209 1.55 -12.33 8.82
N GLY A 210 2.59 -12.00 8.04
CA GLY A 210 3.79 -12.83 7.90
C GLY A 210 3.49 -14.20 7.26
N ASN A 211 2.61 -14.25 6.27
CA ASN A 211 2.25 -15.49 5.59
C ASN A 211 3.41 -16.02 4.74
N PHE A 212 4.17 -15.14 4.07
CA PHE A 212 5.36 -15.54 3.30
C PHE A 212 6.41 -16.20 4.20
N GLU A 213 6.68 -15.62 5.37
CA GLU A 213 7.63 -16.18 6.34
C GLU A 213 7.12 -17.53 6.88
N PHE A 214 5.84 -17.60 7.23
CA PHE A 214 5.19 -18.83 7.70
C PHE A 214 5.34 -19.97 6.71
N PHE A 215 5.14 -19.72 5.42
CA PHE A 215 5.28 -20.75 4.38
C PHE A 215 6.70 -20.89 3.85
N ARG A 216 7.68 -20.15 4.39
CA ARG A 216 9.09 -20.11 3.93
C ARG A 216 9.19 -19.84 2.43
N MET A 217 8.35 -18.97 1.92
CA MET A 217 8.33 -18.59 0.53
C MET A 217 9.28 -17.40 0.30
N ASN A 218 9.96 -17.40 -0.84
CA ASN A 218 10.73 -16.25 -1.26
C ASN A 218 9.77 -15.07 -1.50
N LYS A 219 10.02 -13.98 -0.81
CA LYS A 219 9.40 -12.69 -1.05
C LYS A 219 10.10 -12.14 -2.29
N GLY A 220 9.39 -11.88 -3.37
CA GLY A 220 9.97 -11.17 -4.50
C GLY A 220 10.73 -9.93 -4.00
N ASN A 221 11.90 -9.63 -4.59
CA ASN A 221 12.82 -8.58 -4.12
C ASN A 221 12.25 -7.16 -4.27
N ALA A 222 11.22 -6.82 -3.52
CA ALA A 222 10.85 -5.44 -3.28
C ALA A 222 11.06 -5.14 -1.80
N THR A 223 12.03 -4.31 -1.51
CA THR A 223 12.15 -3.61 -0.22
C THR A 223 11.43 -2.26 -0.34
N PRO A 224 10.14 -2.16 0.02
CA PRO A 224 9.36 -0.93 -0.14
C PRO A 224 9.85 0.20 0.75
N ASN A 225 10.48 -0.13 1.89
CA ASN A 225 10.93 0.86 2.86
C ASN A 225 11.99 1.83 2.32
N MET A 226 12.83 1.40 1.37
CA MET A 226 13.80 2.34 0.78
C MET A 226 13.16 3.26 -0.25
N ILE A 227 12.19 2.78 -1.03
CA ILE A 227 11.50 3.61 -2.04
C ILE A 227 10.64 4.67 -1.37
N ALA A 228 9.85 4.27 -0.35
CA ALA A 228 9.02 5.20 0.41
C ALA A 228 9.85 6.24 1.19
N VAL A 229 10.96 5.83 1.80
CA VAL A 229 11.85 6.72 2.55
C VAL A 229 12.57 7.70 1.62
N GLN A 230 13.10 7.26 0.50
CA GLN A 230 13.77 8.16 -0.45
C GLN A 230 12.79 9.14 -1.09
N GLY A 231 11.60 8.69 -1.47
CA GLY A 231 10.54 9.56 -1.96
C GLY A 231 10.08 10.57 -0.93
N ALA A 232 9.93 10.17 0.34
CA ALA A 232 9.58 11.06 1.43
C ALA A 232 10.69 12.10 1.72
N ILE A 233 11.97 11.67 1.71
CA ILE A 233 13.11 12.59 1.86
C ILE A 233 13.14 13.60 0.71
N PHE A 234 12.97 13.14 -0.54
CA PHE A 234 12.91 14.02 -1.70
C PHE A 234 11.77 15.04 -1.57
N GLY A 235 10.59 14.60 -1.17
CA GLY A 235 9.43 15.46 -0.94
C GLY A 235 9.69 16.52 0.12
N LEU A 236 10.26 16.14 1.25
CA LEU A 236 10.63 17.08 2.32
C LEU A 236 11.70 18.08 1.83
N GLN A 237 12.70 17.63 1.10
CA GLN A 237 13.72 18.51 0.50
C GLN A 237 13.08 19.51 -0.47
N PHE A 238 12.09 19.05 -1.27
CA PHE A 238 11.37 19.88 -2.21
C PHE A 238 10.54 20.96 -1.51
N GLU A 239 9.80 20.58 -0.46
CA GLU A 239 9.01 21.51 0.36
C GLU A 239 9.90 22.55 1.06
N ILE A 240 11.05 22.12 1.60
CA ILE A 240 12.02 23.04 2.20
C ILE A 240 12.56 24.02 1.15
N ALA A 241 12.96 23.52 -0.03
CA ALA A 241 13.46 24.38 -1.11
C ALA A 241 12.40 25.38 -1.60
N TYR A 242 11.12 24.98 -1.63
CA TYR A 242 9.99 25.87 -1.91
C TYR A 242 9.83 26.94 -0.84
N LYS A 243 9.81 26.58 0.45
CA LYS A 243 9.67 27.50 1.57
C LYS A 243 10.82 28.50 1.68
N LEU A 244 12.04 28.07 1.37
CA LEU A 244 13.21 28.95 1.41
C LEU A 244 13.21 30.05 0.32
N GLN A 245 12.20 30.09 -0.55
CA GLN A 245 11.97 31.19 -1.47
C GLN A 245 11.33 32.41 -0.79
N ASP A 246 10.71 32.24 0.37
CA ASP A 246 10.05 33.34 1.09
C ASP A 246 11.03 34.40 1.53
N MET A 247 10.59 35.66 1.55
CA MET A 247 11.45 36.86 1.81
C MET A 247 12.15 36.80 3.18
N GLN A 248 11.57 36.10 4.15
CA GLN A 248 12.14 35.95 5.49
C GLN A 248 13.38 35.05 5.53
N PHE A 249 13.62 34.28 4.48
CA PHE A 249 14.73 33.29 4.39
C PHE A 249 15.80 33.71 3.37
N GLN A 250 15.89 34.98 3.01
CA GLN A 250 16.85 35.50 2.01
C GLN A 250 18.24 35.78 2.60
N THR A 251 18.64 35.14 3.68
CA THR A 251 20.00 35.20 4.21
C THR A 251 20.95 34.37 3.34
N GLU A 252 22.23 34.74 3.30
CA GLU A 252 23.25 34.02 2.54
C GLU A 252 23.33 32.55 2.92
N GLU A 253 23.26 32.25 4.22
CA GLU A 253 23.29 30.87 4.74
C GLU A 253 22.07 30.05 4.28
N MET A 254 20.84 30.61 4.32
CA MET A 254 19.63 29.92 3.91
C MET A 254 19.60 29.68 2.39
N GLN A 255 20.11 30.65 1.61
CA GLN A 255 20.18 30.49 0.17
C GLN A 255 21.29 29.48 -0.25
N ALA A 256 22.41 29.43 0.47
CA ALA A 256 23.42 28.41 0.28
C ALA A 256 22.86 27.00 0.61
N PHE A 257 22.08 26.89 1.70
CA PHE A 257 21.42 25.62 2.03
C PHE A 257 20.39 25.24 0.96
N ARG A 258 19.55 26.16 0.50
CA ARG A 258 18.63 25.94 -0.61
C ARG A 258 19.34 25.42 -1.86
N ALA A 259 20.45 26.05 -2.23
CA ALA A 259 21.23 25.66 -3.38
C ALA A 259 21.78 24.22 -3.24
N SER A 260 22.20 23.82 -2.04
CA SER A 260 22.67 22.44 -1.78
C SER A 260 21.54 21.41 -1.91
N LEU A 261 20.31 21.75 -1.46
CA LEU A 261 19.13 20.88 -1.63
C LEU A 261 18.78 20.71 -3.11
N VAL A 262 18.76 21.80 -3.87
CA VAL A 262 18.49 21.79 -5.32
C VAL A 262 19.53 20.95 -6.06
N GLU A 263 20.82 21.12 -5.74
CA GLU A 263 21.91 20.31 -6.30
C GLU A 263 21.68 18.82 -6.06
N HIS A 264 21.37 18.47 -4.82
CA HIS A 264 21.12 17.08 -4.41
C HIS A 264 19.90 16.49 -5.15
N MET A 265 18.77 17.18 -5.17
CA MET A 265 17.55 16.75 -5.83
C MET A 265 17.73 16.58 -7.34
N ALA A 266 18.32 17.57 -8.02
CA ALA A 266 18.58 17.50 -9.46
C ALA A 266 19.51 16.34 -9.79
N SER A 267 20.58 16.12 -8.99
CA SER A 267 21.49 14.98 -9.15
C SER A 267 20.78 13.62 -8.98
N GLN A 268 19.86 13.50 -8.04
CA GLN A 268 19.05 12.26 -7.88
C GLN A 268 18.20 12.00 -9.12
N VAL A 269 17.52 13.03 -9.63
CA VAL A 269 16.65 12.89 -10.81
C VAL A 269 17.47 12.59 -12.08
N GLN A 270 18.67 13.19 -12.23
CA GLN A 270 19.57 12.92 -13.36
C GLN A 270 20.07 11.46 -13.42
N LYS A 271 20.21 10.81 -12.25
CA LYS A 271 20.62 9.40 -12.13
C LYS A 271 19.50 8.40 -12.42
N LEU A 272 18.27 8.86 -12.61
CA LEU A 272 17.14 7.97 -12.91
C LEU A 272 17.37 7.27 -14.25
N ASN A 273 17.18 5.96 -14.25
CA ASN A 273 17.18 5.19 -15.48
C ASN A 273 15.94 5.52 -16.30
N ARG A 274 16.10 6.30 -17.36
CA ARG A 274 15.01 6.75 -18.24
C ARG A 274 14.33 5.61 -19.01
N ASP A 275 14.98 4.45 -19.08
CA ASP A 275 14.39 3.25 -19.68
C ASP A 275 13.53 2.45 -18.70
N ASN A 276 13.60 2.80 -17.40
CA ASN A 276 12.73 2.22 -16.39
C ASN A 276 11.28 2.64 -16.66
N PHE A 277 10.38 1.67 -16.64
CA PHE A 277 8.95 1.88 -16.91
C PHE A 277 8.31 2.97 -16.04
N ALA A 278 8.60 2.97 -14.72
CA ALA A 278 8.07 3.98 -13.80
C ALA A 278 8.55 5.40 -14.14
N VAL A 279 9.78 5.53 -14.63
CA VAL A 279 10.32 6.82 -15.07
C VAL A 279 9.74 7.24 -16.42
N LYS A 280 9.54 6.30 -17.34
CA LYS A 280 8.92 6.57 -18.65
C LYS A 280 7.52 7.16 -18.55
N GLN A 281 6.72 6.68 -17.61
CA GLN A 281 5.37 7.22 -17.38
C GLN A 281 5.38 8.70 -16.96
N HIS A 282 6.45 9.13 -16.32
CA HIS A 282 6.61 10.48 -15.77
C HIS A 282 7.83 11.20 -16.36
N LEU A 283 8.25 10.81 -17.57
CA LEU A 283 9.46 11.32 -18.22
C LEU A 283 9.49 12.86 -18.27
N LYS A 284 8.35 13.48 -18.53
CA LYS A 284 8.21 14.95 -18.53
C LYS A 284 8.66 15.59 -17.21
N TYR A 285 8.32 14.98 -16.08
CA TYR A 285 8.73 15.49 -14.75
C TYR A 285 10.18 15.15 -14.46
N ALA A 286 10.65 13.96 -14.89
CA ALA A 286 12.05 13.58 -14.75
C ALA A 286 12.98 14.49 -15.58
N GLU A 287 12.56 14.93 -16.76
CA GLU A 287 13.29 15.90 -17.57
C GLU A 287 13.24 17.31 -16.95
N LEU A 288 12.07 17.74 -16.48
CA LEU A 288 11.88 19.04 -15.86
C LEU A 288 12.76 19.19 -14.61
N TYR A 289 12.69 18.26 -13.67
CA TYR A 289 13.41 18.35 -12.39
C TYR A 289 14.85 17.82 -12.44
N ALA A 290 15.32 17.31 -13.58
CA ALA A 290 16.75 17.08 -13.83
C ALA A 290 17.49 18.40 -14.10
N ASP A 291 16.80 19.44 -14.55
CA ASP A 291 17.36 20.78 -14.77
C ASP A 291 17.25 21.63 -13.49
N LYS A 292 18.39 22.06 -12.96
CA LYS A 292 18.46 22.93 -11.77
C LYS A 292 17.68 24.24 -11.93
N ASN A 293 17.58 24.75 -13.16
CA ASN A 293 16.86 25.98 -13.43
C ASN A 293 15.35 25.88 -13.13
N SER A 294 14.80 24.67 -13.20
CA SER A 294 13.39 24.41 -12.85
C SER A 294 13.06 24.67 -11.38
N TYR A 295 14.07 24.74 -10.51
CA TYR A 295 13.89 25.04 -9.10
C TYR A 295 14.01 26.53 -8.76
N ASN A 296 14.31 27.41 -9.73
CA ASN A 296 14.54 28.84 -9.46
C ASN A 296 13.28 29.57 -9.00
N ALA A 297 12.11 29.12 -9.46
CA ALA A 297 10.82 29.71 -9.09
C ALA A 297 9.78 28.60 -8.90
N LEU A 298 9.88 27.87 -7.78
CA LEU A 298 8.93 26.83 -7.44
C LEU A 298 7.58 27.43 -7.05
N THR A 299 6.50 26.83 -7.54
CA THR A 299 5.13 27.15 -7.20
C THR A 299 4.52 26.11 -6.27
N TYR A 300 3.36 26.39 -5.69
CA TYR A 300 2.62 25.38 -4.93
C TYR A 300 2.22 24.17 -5.79
N ALA A 301 1.93 24.38 -7.08
CA ALA A 301 1.65 23.29 -8.00
C ALA A 301 2.84 22.35 -8.17
N ASP A 302 4.07 22.85 -8.09
CA ASP A 302 5.28 22.04 -8.16
C ASP A 302 5.43 21.14 -6.92
N THR A 303 5.00 21.60 -5.73
CA THR A 303 5.01 20.80 -4.50
C THR A 303 4.01 19.63 -4.52
N VAL A 304 3.08 19.62 -5.46
CA VAL A 304 2.17 18.49 -5.72
C VAL A 304 2.71 17.64 -6.87
N SER A 305 3.30 18.28 -7.89
CA SER A 305 3.75 17.61 -9.12
C SER A 305 4.95 16.70 -8.93
N TYR A 306 5.82 16.95 -7.92
CA TYR A 306 6.96 16.05 -7.66
C TYR A 306 6.51 14.64 -7.21
N THR A 307 5.28 14.48 -6.71
CA THR A 307 4.74 13.18 -6.33
C THR A 307 4.67 12.20 -7.49
N HIS A 308 4.69 12.71 -8.73
CA HIS A 308 4.82 11.91 -9.95
C HIS A 308 6.26 11.40 -10.18
N LEU A 309 7.26 11.95 -9.49
CA LEU A 309 8.62 11.41 -9.47
C LEU A 309 8.69 10.25 -8.48
N THR A 310 8.25 9.07 -8.88
CA THR A 310 8.62 7.85 -8.18
C THR A 310 10.09 7.61 -8.42
N LEU A 311 10.93 8.01 -7.43
CA LEU A 311 12.35 7.75 -7.48
C LEU A 311 12.55 6.23 -7.33
N PRO A 312 12.96 5.51 -8.40
CA PRO A 312 13.29 4.11 -8.26
C PRO A 312 14.58 3.99 -7.44
N THR A 313 14.62 3.04 -6.53
CA THR A 313 15.85 2.62 -5.87
C THR A 313 16.84 2.13 -6.93
N THR A 314 18.05 2.66 -6.90
CA THR A 314 19.21 2.14 -7.62
C THR A 314 19.53 0.72 -7.20
#